data_3c06392e8b511be95977f7cfdbbd2a72
#
_entry.id   3c06392e8b511be95977f7cfdbbd2a72
#
_cell.length_a   1.000
_cell.length_b   1.000
_cell.length_c   1.000
_cell.angle_alpha   90.00
_cell.angle_beta   90.00
_cell.angle_gamma   90.00
#
_symmetry.space_group_name_H-M   'P 1'
#
loop_
_entity.id
_entity.type
_entity.pdbx_description
1 polymer ?
#
loop_
_entity_poly.entity_id
_entity_poly.type
_entity_poly.pdbx_seq_one_letter_code
_entity_poly.pdbx_strand_id
1 'polypeptide(L)'
;NTTGGAYVDFGLSVKMPDASFFETAAEQTHVTYTPTQTYYTFACGPVNLNLVFTAPLLMDDLDLMSRPVNYVSYQVQSTDGKAHDVQLYLEATSAWATNVPGQAVKSSVILKPEGLMYATTGTTEQPVLQTKGDDVRIDWGHFFLAAAQKESVTIGASDFLHPKKEFATTGNITRGGNIDDPNQEHSLALVDNLGSVKDA
;
A
#
# COMPACT_ATOMS: atom_id res chain seq x y z
N ASN A 1 2.17 20.73 -11.36
CA ASN A 1 3.57 20.31 -11.26
C ASN A 1 3.69 19.35 -10.09
N THR A 2 3.32 18.10 -10.31
CA THR A 2 3.66 17.02 -9.39
C THR A 2 5.13 16.67 -9.66
N THR A 3 6.02 17.22 -8.87
CA THR A 3 7.35 16.65 -8.72
C THR A 3 7.14 15.23 -8.21
N GLY A 4 7.50 14.23 -9.01
CA GLY A 4 7.29 12.83 -8.70
C GLY A 4 7.98 12.46 -7.40
N GLY A 5 7.22 12.39 -6.33
CA GLY A 5 7.63 11.84 -5.04
C GLY A 5 7.03 10.46 -4.87
N ALA A 6 7.75 9.56 -4.22
CA ALA A 6 7.19 8.31 -3.78
C ALA A 6 6.02 8.59 -2.81
N TYR A 7 4.90 7.92 -3.01
CA TYR A 7 3.75 8.03 -2.13
C TYR A 7 3.11 6.67 -1.87
N VAL A 8 2.37 6.62 -0.80
CA VAL A 8 1.50 5.49 -0.46
C VAL A 8 0.08 6.04 -0.36
N ASP A 9 -0.81 5.49 -1.16
CA ASP A 9 -2.22 5.82 -1.13
C ASP A 9 -2.99 4.77 -0.33
N PHE A 10 -3.88 5.25 0.52
CA PHE A 10 -4.86 4.44 1.22
C PHE A 10 -6.25 4.82 0.75
N GLY A 11 -7.01 3.83 0.31
CA GLY A 11 -8.41 3.98 -0.03
C GLY A 11 -9.27 3.03 0.80
N LEU A 12 -10.33 3.54 1.40
CA LEU A 12 -11.38 2.75 1.99
C LEU A 12 -12.62 2.86 1.11
N SER A 13 -13.09 1.73 0.59
CA SER A 13 -14.37 1.67 -0.11
C SER A 13 -15.43 1.18 0.86
N VAL A 14 -16.45 2.01 1.06
CA VAL A 14 -17.70 1.60 1.70
C VAL A 14 -18.75 1.62 0.62
N LYS A 15 -19.43 0.50 0.36
CA LYS A 15 -20.54 0.47 -0.61
C LYS A 15 -21.65 1.39 -0.12
N MET A 16 -21.70 2.57 -0.72
CA MET A 16 -22.79 3.51 -0.59
C MET A 16 -23.52 3.60 -1.93
N PRO A 17 -24.86 3.67 -1.96
CA PRO A 17 -25.62 3.55 -3.21
C PRO A 17 -25.27 4.54 -4.32
N ASP A 18 -24.66 5.69 -4.00
CA ASP A 18 -24.46 6.79 -4.96
C ASP A 18 -23.16 7.58 -4.76
N ALA A 19 -22.08 6.98 -4.21
CA ALA A 19 -20.86 7.72 -3.93
C ALA A 19 -19.70 7.41 -4.90
N SER A 20 -19.07 8.45 -5.42
CA SER A 20 -17.77 8.37 -6.10
C SER A 20 -16.65 8.44 -5.06
N PHE A 21 -15.99 7.31 -4.76
CA PHE A 21 -15.09 7.12 -3.62
C PHE A 21 -13.84 7.99 -3.62
N PHE A 22 -13.32 8.30 -4.79
CA PHE A 22 -12.03 9.02 -4.88
C PHE A 22 -12.20 10.54 -4.92
N GLU A 23 -13.41 11.03 -4.80
CA GLU A 23 -13.69 12.46 -4.75
C GLU A 23 -13.81 13.00 -3.31
N THR A 24 -13.95 12.09 -2.33
CA THR A 24 -14.11 12.49 -0.93
C THR A 24 -12.93 11.99 -0.10
N ALA A 25 -12.14 12.92 0.42
CA ALA A 25 -11.08 12.61 1.38
C ALA A 25 -11.70 12.23 2.73
N ALA A 26 -11.16 11.17 3.37
CA ALA A 26 -11.51 10.85 4.75
C ALA A 26 -10.98 11.93 5.69
N GLU A 27 -11.76 12.26 6.73
CA GLU A 27 -11.33 13.20 7.75
C GLU A 27 -10.40 12.51 8.75
N GLN A 28 -9.15 12.99 8.88
CA GLN A 28 -8.27 12.55 9.94
C GLN A 28 -8.73 13.18 11.27
N THR A 29 -9.30 12.37 12.15
CA THR A 29 -9.83 12.84 13.43
C THR A 29 -8.82 12.76 14.57
N HIS A 30 -7.83 11.85 14.47
CA HIS A 30 -6.81 11.68 15.48
C HIS A 30 -5.50 11.20 14.91
N VAL A 31 -4.38 11.64 15.50
CA VAL A 31 -3.05 11.10 15.30
C VAL A 31 -2.28 11.12 16.62
N THR A 32 -1.59 10.02 16.91
CA THR A 32 -0.63 9.94 18.01
C THR A 32 0.53 9.03 17.61
N TYR A 33 1.65 9.12 18.33
CA TYR A 33 2.83 8.34 17.99
C TYR A 33 3.62 7.92 19.23
N THR A 34 4.34 6.84 19.06
CA THR A 34 5.39 6.35 19.99
C THR A 34 6.71 6.29 19.20
N PRO A 35 7.84 5.94 19.82
CA PRO A 35 9.11 5.81 19.08
C PRO A 35 9.09 4.83 17.90
N THR A 36 8.21 3.83 17.92
CA THR A 36 8.17 2.77 16.90
C THR A 36 6.83 2.64 16.18
N GLN A 37 5.83 3.44 16.56
CA GLN A 37 4.48 3.33 15.99
C GLN A 37 3.84 4.70 15.80
N THR A 38 3.06 4.82 14.73
CA THR A 38 2.18 5.98 14.48
C THR A 38 0.75 5.47 14.29
N TYR A 39 -0.16 6.06 15.03
CA TYR A 39 -1.58 5.70 15.06
C TYR A 39 -2.40 6.82 14.44
N TYR A 40 -3.26 6.47 13.49
CA TYR A 40 -4.20 7.38 12.86
C TYR A 40 -5.63 6.87 13.04
N THR A 41 -6.56 7.80 13.21
CA THR A 41 -7.99 7.52 13.08
C THR A 41 -8.60 8.43 12.02
N PHE A 42 -9.35 7.82 11.11
CA PHE A 42 -10.06 8.51 10.04
C PHE A 42 -11.55 8.24 10.14
N ALA A 43 -12.36 9.29 9.97
CA ALA A 43 -13.79 9.15 9.73
C ALA A 43 -14.04 8.96 8.24
N CYS A 44 -14.65 7.84 7.88
CA CYS A 44 -14.89 7.43 6.51
C CYS A 44 -16.39 7.17 6.29
N GLY A 45 -17.21 8.22 6.33
CA GLY A 45 -18.66 8.10 6.29
C GLY A 45 -19.20 7.36 7.52
N PRO A 46 -19.90 6.21 7.34
CA PRO A 46 -20.49 5.47 8.46
C PRO A 46 -19.53 4.53 9.18
N VAL A 47 -18.22 4.58 8.86
CA VAL A 47 -17.19 3.75 9.50
C VAL A 47 -16.00 4.59 9.91
N ASN A 48 -15.30 4.18 10.97
CA ASN A 48 -13.97 4.66 11.32
C ASN A 48 -12.91 3.67 10.86
N LEU A 49 -11.81 4.20 10.30
CA LEU A 49 -10.59 3.46 10.03
C LEU A 49 -9.53 3.84 11.05
N ASN A 50 -9.07 2.87 11.84
CA ASN A 50 -7.88 2.99 12.66
C ASN A 50 -6.71 2.34 11.91
N LEU A 51 -5.62 3.09 11.75
CA LEU A 51 -4.45 2.70 10.99
C LEU A 51 -3.19 2.83 11.85
N VAL A 52 -2.36 1.80 11.88
CA VAL A 52 -1.11 1.79 12.66
C VAL A 52 0.06 1.43 11.75
N PHE A 53 1.02 2.33 11.68
CA PHE A 53 2.33 2.05 11.09
C PHE A 53 3.29 1.65 12.19
N THR A 54 3.95 0.51 12.04
CA THR A 54 4.90 -0.02 13.02
C THR A 54 6.25 -0.27 12.36
N ALA A 55 7.30 0.39 12.87
CA ALA A 55 8.70 0.07 12.58
C ALA A 55 9.25 -0.71 13.78
N PRO A 56 9.53 -2.03 13.70
CA PRO A 56 9.88 -2.86 14.84
C PRO A 56 11.36 -2.67 15.22
N LEU A 57 11.71 -1.51 15.74
CA LEU A 57 13.07 -1.13 16.14
C LEU A 57 13.29 -1.51 17.61
N LEU A 58 13.42 -2.81 17.89
CA LEU A 58 13.67 -3.33 19.23
C LEU A 58 15.21 -3.42 19.46
N MET A 59 15.72 -2.65 20.41
CA MET A 59 17.17 -2.51 20.64
C MET A 59 17.83 -3.78 21.17
N ASP A 60 17.07 -4.68 21.78
CA ASP A 60 17.50 -5.96 22.34
C ASP A 60 17.29 -7.15 21.39
N ASP A 61 16.72 -6.90 20.19
CA ASP A 61 16.58 -7.87 19.09
C ASP A 61 17.16 -7.29 17.79
N LEU A 62 18.47 -7.48 17.60
CA LEU A 62 19.18 -6.96 16.43
C LEU A 62 18.74 -7.61 15.11
N ASP A 63 18.31 -8.86 15.15
CA ASP A 63 17.79 -9.55 13.96
C ASP A 63 16.49 -8.91 13.48
N LEU A 64 15.59 -8.58 14.40
CA LEU A 64 14.36 -7.90 14.08
C LEU A 64 14.62 -6.44 13.65
N MET A 65 15.49 -5.73 14.38
CA MET A 65 15.84 -4.34 14.10
C MET A 65 16.53 -4.16 12.74
N SER A 66 17.31 -5.13 12.28
CA SER A 66 18.00 -5.08 10.99
C SER A 66 17.11 -5.39 9.79
N ARG A 67 15.92 -5.92 9.99
CA ARG A 67 15.00 -6.24 8.90
C ARG A 67 14.37 -4.98 8.33
N PRO A 68 14.48 -4.73 7.01
CA PRO A 68 13.86 -3.56 6.39
C PRO A 68 12.35 -3.78 6.16
N VAL A 69 11.62 -4.07 7.25
CA VAL A 69 10.19 -4.40 7.22
C VAL A 69 9.43 -3.45 8.13
N ASN A 70 8.42 -2.79 7.58
CA ASN A 70 7.44 -2.03 8.34
C ASN A 70 6.07 -2.70 8.22
N TYR A 71 5.31 -2.67 9.29
CA TYR A 71 3.96 -3.23 9.31
C TYR A 71 2.93 -2.14 9.22
N VAL A 72 1.89 -2.40 8.44
CA VAL A 72 0.67 -1.59 8.38
C VAL A 72 -0.47 -2.45 8.91
N SER A 73 -1.02 -2.05 10.04
CA SER A 73 -2.18 -2.73 10.65
C SER A 73 -3.38 -1.80 10.62
N TYR A 74 -4.56 -2.37 10.45
CA TYR A 74 -5.80 -1.59 10.36
C TYR A 74 -6.95 -2.30 11.06
N GLN A 75 -7.90 -1.49 11.50
CA GLN A 75 -9.17 -1.93 12.06
C GLN A 75 -10.26 -0.99 11.54
N VAL A 76 -11.39 -1.56 11.12
CA VAL A 76 -12.55 -0.79 10.68
C VAL A 76 -13.73 -1.08 11.60
N GLN A 77 -14.44 -0.03 11.99
CA GLN A 77 -15.58 -0.12 12.92
C GLN A 77 -16.73 0.74 12.43
N SER A 78 -17.95 0.20 12.47
CA SER A 78 -19.18 0.97 12.22
C SER A 78 -19.39 2.04 13.28
N THR A 79 -19.86 3.22 12.87
CA THR A 79 -20.17 4.33 13.77
C THR A 79 -21.68 4.51 13.99
N ASP A 80 -22.53 3.88 13.18
CA ASP A 80 -23.99 4.00 13.23
C ASP A 80 -24.67 2.70 13.72
N GLY A 81 -23.89 1.68 14.10
CA GLY A 81 -24.38 0.39 14.59
C GLY A 81 -25.02 -0.50 13.52
N LYS A 82 -24.87 -0.13 12.22
CA LYS A 82 -25.33 -0.94 11.10
C LYS A 82 -24.15 -1.68 10.45
N ALA A 83 -24.47 -2.71 9.70
CA ALA A 83 -23.48 -3.43 8.91
C ALA A 83 -23.21 -2.69 7.59
N HIS A 84 -21.93 -2.56 7.23
CA HIS A 84 -21.45 -1.93 6.01
C HIS A 84 -20.48 -2.86 5.29
N ASP A 85 -20.63 -3.02 3.97
CA ASP A 85 -19.67 -3.74 3.13
C ASP A 85 -18.44 -2.85 2.94
N VAL A 86 -17.27 -3.32 3.39
CA VAL A 86 -16.04 -2.54 3.40
C VAL A 86 -14.93 -3.27 2.64
N GLN A 87 -14.26 -2.54 1.75
CA GLN A 87 -13.02 -2.96 1.12
C GLN A 87 -11.93 -1.93 1.45
N LEU A 88 -10.75 -2.41 1.83
CA LEU A 88 -9.58 -1.59 2.07
C LEU A 88 -8.63 -1.70 0.89
N TYR A 89 -8.17 -0.55 0.40
CA TYR A 89 -7.21 -0.43 -0.69
C TYR A 89 -5.91 0.19 -0.18
N LEU A 90 -4.78 -0.40 -0.54
CA LEU A 90 -3.45 0.12 -0.28
C LEU A 90 -2.65 0.10 -1.58
N GLU A 91 -2.04 1.21 -1.93
CA GLU A 91 -1.19 1.35 -3.12
C GLU A 91 0.15 1.97 -2.76
N ALA A 92 1.20 1.49 -3.41
CA ALA A 92 2.51 2.10 -3.40
C ALA A 92 3.08 2.13 -4.83
N THR A 93 3.77 3.20 -5.21
CA THR A 93 4.35 3.33 -6.54
C THR A 93 5.79 2.85 -6.61
N SER A 94 6.26 2.56 -7.82
CA SER A 94 7.65 2.19 -8.10
C SER A 94 8.66 3.30 -7.73
N ALA A 95 8.21 4.53 -7.54
CA ALA A 95 9.05 5.65 -7.08
C ALA A 95 9.76 5.38 -5.75
N TRP A 96 9.28 4.42 -4.95
CA TRP A 96 9.96 3.95 -3.74
C TRP A 96 11.28 3.23 -4.01
N ALA A 97 11.48 2.74 -5.22
CA ALA A 97 12.68 1.98 -5.62
C ALA A 97 13.57 2.71 -6.63
N THR A 98 13.35 4.01 -6.87
CA THR A 98 14.09 4.81 -7.85
C THR A 98 14.78 6.01 -7.20
N ASN A 99 15.89 6.44 -7.78
CA ASN A 99 16.57 7.69 -7.37
C ASN A 99 15.91 8.91 -8.01
N VAL A 100 15.60 8.83 -9.30
CA VAL A 100 14.99 9.91 -10.08
C VAL A 100 13.75 9.43 -10.82
N PRO A 101 12.79 10.34 -11.10
CA PRO A 101 11.65 10.00 -11.94
C PRO A 101 12.06 9.48 -13.32
N GLY A 102 11.32 8.51 -13.83
CA GLY A 102 11.55 7.96 -15.18
C GLY A 102 12.66 6.91 -15.26
N GLN A 103 13.26 6.48 -14.15
CA GLN A 103 14.12 5.29 -14.18
C GLN A 103 13.28 4.06 -14.56
N ALA A 104 13.83 3.25 -15.47
CA ALA A 104 13.20 2.00 -15.88
C ALA A 104 13.05 1.03 -14.71
N VAL A 105 11.84 0.52 -14.50
CA VAL A 105 11.49 -0.39 -13.41
C VAL A 105 10.83 -1.66 -13.94
N LYS A 106 10.92 -2.73 -13.13
CA LYS A 106 10.18 -3.98 -13.33
C LYS A 106 9.36 -4.25 -12.10
N SER A 107 8.13 -4.73 -12.31
CA SER A 107 7.25 -5.13 -11.21
C SER A 107 6.68 -6.52 -11.45
N SER A 108 6.49 -7.26 -10.36
CA SER A 108 5.91 -8.60 -10.42
C SER A 108 5.13 -8.93 -9.15
N VAL A 109 4.20 -9.89 -9.28
CA VAL A 109 3.47 -10.47 -8.15
C VAL A 109 3.88 -11.91 -7.96
N ILE A 110 4.17 -12.28 -6.73
CA ILE A 110 4.63 -13.61 -6.33
C ILE A 110 3.74 -14.14 -5.22
N LEU A 111 3.23 -15.35 -5.42
CA LEU A 111 2.48 -16.12 -4.44
C LEU A 111 3.37 -17.24 -3.91
N LYS A 112 3.65 -17.23 -2.61
CA LYS A 112 4.50 -18.23 -1.98
C LYS A 112 3.67 -19.37 -1.40
N PRO A 113 4.14 -20.63 -1.51
CA PRO A 113 3.44 -21.79 -0.92
C PRO A 113 3.23 -21.68 0.59
N GLU A 114 4.11 -20.92 1.27
CA GLU A 114 4.08 -20.70 2.72
C GLU A 114 2.97 -19.74 3.18
N GLY A 115 2.05 -19.39 2.30
CA GLY A 115 0.92 -18.53 2.63
C GLY A 115 1.23 -17.04 2.65
N LEU A 116 2.31 -16.62 1.98
CA LEU A 116 2.64 -15.22 1.75
C LEU A 116 2.42 -14.85 0.28
N MET A 117 1.84 -13.68 0.05
CA MET A 117 1.79 -13.03 -1.26
C MET A 117 2.47 -11.67 -1.20
N TYR A 118 3.14 -11.29 -2.28
CA TYR A 118 3.71 -9.96 -2.39
C TYR A 118 3.82 -9.48 -3.83
N ALA A 119 3.69 -8.17 -3.99
CA ALA A 119 4.09 -7.45 -5.17
C ALA A 119 5.47 -6.81 -4.92
N THR A 120 6.31 -6.77 -5.93
CA THR A 120 7.66 -6.20 -5.85
C THR A 120 7.95 -5.31 -7.04
N THR A 121 8.73 -4.28 -6.82
CA THR A 121 9.26 -3.39 -7.86
C THR A 121 10.70 -3.02 -7.59
N GLY A 122 11.47 -2.80 -8.63
CA GLY A 122 12.85 -2.33 -8.56
C GLY A 122 13.32 -1.83 -9.91
N THR A 123 14.43 -1.07 -9.92
CA THR A 123 15.02 -0.63 -11.19
C THR A 123 15.50 -1.81 -12.02
N THR A 124 15.40 -1.69 -13.34
CA THR A 124 15.82 -2.76 -14.27
C THR A 124 17.32 -3.03 -14.19
N GLU A 125 18.13 -1.99 -14.03
CA GLU A 125 19.59 -2.08 -14.08
C GLU A 125 20.24 -2.43 -12.75
N GLN A 126 19.58 -2.17 -11.62
CA GLN A 126 20.10 -2.41 -10.26
C GLN A 126 21.55 -1.90 -10.07
N PRO A 127 21.81 -0.59 -10.18
CA PRO A 127 23.18 -0.03 -10.18
C PRO A 127 23.75 0.03 -8.75
N VAL A 128 24.09 -1.10 -8.18
CA VAL A 128 24.53 -1.24 -6.79
C VAL A 128 25.70 -0.32 -6.49
N LEU A 129 25.50 0.63 -5.56
CA LEU A 129 26.51 1.61 -5.09
C LEU A 129 27.16 2.44 -6.20
N GLN A 130 26.54 2.60 -7.35
CA GLN A 130 27.13 3.34 -8.47
C GLN A 130 26.86 4.84 -8.37
N THR A 131 25.78 5.26 -7.75
CA THR A 131 25.44 6.67 -7.58
C THR A 131 26.19 7.24 -6.38
N LYS A 132 26.82 8.40 -6.58
CA LYS A 132 27.62 9.12 -5.56
C LYS A 132 27.16 10.57 -5.46
N GLY A 133 27.33 11.17 -4.31
CA GLY A 133 27.01 12.58 -4.05
C GLY A 133 26.09 12.74 -2.86
N ASP A 134 25.67 13.99 -2.64
CA ASP A 134 24.67 14.32 -1.64
C ASP A 134 23.27 14.19 -2.23
N ASP A 135 22.27 13.95 -1.38
CA ASP A 135 20.86 13.88 -1.76
C ASP A 135 20.52 12.80 -2.83
N VAL A 136 21.22 11.67 -2.75
CA VAL A 136 20.92 10.51 -3.60
C VAL A 136 20.04 9.51 -2.87
N ARG A 137 19.09 8.93 -3.57
CA ARG A 137 18.28 7.80 -3.10
C ARG A 137 18.90 6.50 -3.59
N ILE A 138 18.60 5.42 -2.88
CA ILE A 138 18.98 4.09 -3.33
C ILE A 138 18.10 3.71 -4.53
N ASP A 139 18.73 3.33 -5.65
CA ASP A 139 18.08 2.89 -6.88
C ASP A 139 18.46 1.44 -7.25
N TRP A 140 18.85 0.68 -6.25
CA TRP A 140 19.09 -0.76 -6.30
C TRP A 140 18.38 -1.45 -5.14
N GLY A 141 18.17 -2.76 -5.24
CA GLY A 141 17.25 -3.48 -4.37
C GLY A 141 15.80 -3.34 -4.84
N HIS A 142 14.88 -3.79 -4.01
CA HIS A 142 13.46 -3.86 -4.37
C HIS A 142 12.58 -3.36 -3.23
N PHE A 143 11.52 -2.68 -3.59
CA PHE A 143 10.40 -2.42 -2.69
C PHE A 143 9.42 -3.59 -2.76
N PHE A 144 8.85 -3.95 -1.61
CA PHE A 144 7.88 -5.04 -1.47
C PHE A 144 6.61 -4.53 -0.76
N LEU A 145 5.47 -4.85 -1.36
CA LEU A 145 4.17 -4.78 -0.71
C LEU A 145 3.71 -6.22 -0.47
N ALA A 146 3.53 -6.62 0.79
CA ALA A 146 3.28 -8.02 1.15
C ALA A 146 2.09 -8.18 2.10
N ALA A 147 1.41 -9.31 2.00
CA ALA A 147 0.33 -9.71 2.90
C ALA A 147 0.28 -11.22 3.08
N ALA A 148 -0.36 -11.67 4.17
CA ALA A 148 -0.75 -13.06 4.31
C ALA A 148 -1.75 -13.44 3.21
N GLN A 149 -1.57 -14.62 2.64
CA GLN A 149 -2.49 -15.15 1.63
C GLN A 149 -3.81 -15.53 2.28
N LYS A 150 -4.86 -14.81 1.93
CA LYS A 150 -6.24 -15.03 2.35
C LYS A 150 -7.16 -14.89 1.13
N GLU A 151 -8.34 -15.50 1.17
CA GLU A 151 -9.34 -15.35 0.10
C GLU A 151 -9.82 -13.91 -0.04
N SER A 152 -9.89 -13.17 1.08
CA SER A 152 -10.28 -11.76 1.10
C SER A 152 -9.25 -10.82 0.48
N VAL A 153 -7.97 -11.26 0.35
CA VAL A 153 -6.87 -10.40 -0.08
C VAL A 153 -6.54 -10.63 -1.55
N THR A 154 -6.54 -9.55 -2.31
CA THR A 154 -6.04 -9.51 -3.68
C THR A 154 -4.81 -8.61 -3.75
N ILE A 155 -3.76 -9.05 -4.42
CA ILE A 155 -2.56 -8.25 -4.69
C ILE A 155 -2.28 -8.21 -6.19
N GLY A 156 -1.92 -7.05 -6.68
CA GLY A 156 -1.67 -6.79 -8.10
C GLY A 156 -0.54 -5.80 -8.32
N ALA A 157 0.02 -5.87 -9.52
CA ALA A 157 0.93 -4.86 -10.07
C ALA A 157 0.41 -4.46 -11.44
N SER A 158 0.37 -3.16 -11.71
CA SER A 158 -0.16 -2.60 -12.95
C SER A 158 0.48 -1.23 -13.25
N ASP A 159 0.16 -0.67 -14.41
CA ASP A 159 0.54 0.68 -14.76
C ASP A 159 -0.03 1.69 -13.75
N PHE A 160 0.67 2.80 -13.60
CA PHE A 160 0.30 3.88 -12.71
C PHE A 160 -1.18 4.29 -12.86
N LEU A 161 -1.87 4.48 -11.75
CA LEU A 161 -3.30 4.80 -11.63
C LEU A 161 -4.28 3.71 -12.09
N HIS A 162 -3.85 2.66 -12.77
CA HIS A 162 -4.77 1.62 -13.24
C HIS A 162 -5.47 0.88 -12.07
N PRO A 163 -4.75 0.38 -11.06
CA PRO A 163 -5.38 -0.31 -9.94
C PRO A 163 -6.38 0.55 -9.17
N LYS A 164 -6.06 1.84 -8.99
CA LYS A 164 -6.95 2.80 -8.34
C LYS A 164 -8.27 2.99 -9.08
N LYS A 165 -8.22 3.13 -10.41
CA LYS A 165 -9.42 3.26 -11.26
C LYS A 165 -10.23 1.98 -11.27
N GLU A 166 -9.57 0.82 -11.33
CA GLU A 166 -10.23 -0.48 -11.28
C GLU A 166 -10.94 -0.68 -9.94
N PHE A 167 -10.24 -0.40 -8.83
CA PHE A 167 -10.82 -0.46 -7.50
C PHE A 167 -12.03 0.48 -7.33
N ALA A 168 -11.94 1.72 -7.81
CA ALA A 168 -13.04 2.68 -7.76
C ALA A 168 -14.29 2.17 -8.45
N THR A 169 -14.13 1.39 -9.52
CA THR A 169 -15.24 0.88 -10.34
C THR A 169 -15.80 -0.44 -9.84
N THR A 170 -14.92 -1.33 -9.37
CA THR A 170 -15.28 -2.73 -9.08
C THR A 170 -15.22 -3.09 -7.59
N GLY A 171 -14.55 -2.28 -6.74
CA GLY A 171 -14.23 -2.59 -5.35
C GLY A 171 -13.11 -3.63 -5.22
N ASN A 172 -12.41 -3.95 -6.31
CA ASN A 172 -11.30 -4.91 -6.33
C ASN A 172 -10.27 -4.50 -7.39
N ILE A 173 -9.19 -5.28 -7.50
CA ILE A 173 -8.14 -5.11 -8.51
C ILE A 173 -7.84 -6.45 -9.19
N THR A 174 -7.26 -6.41 -10.38
CA THR A 174 -6.76 -7.60 -11.07
C THR A 174 -5.63 -8.23 -10.28
N ARG A 175 -5.78 -9.51 -9.96
CA ARG A 175 -4.78 -10.29 -9.24
C ARG A 175 -3.57 -10.59 -10.14
N GLY A 176 -2.37 -10.43 -9.59
CA GLY A 176 -1.14 -10.76 -10.30
C GLY A 176 -0.62 -9.59 -11.12
N GLY A 177 0.16 -9.90 -12.12
CA GLY A 177 0.79 -8.96 -13.03
C GLY A 177 2.31 -9.07 -13.00
N ASN A 178 2.87 -9.06 -14.20
CA ASN A 178 4.30 -8.84 -14.45
C ASN A 178 4.38 -7.70 -15.45
N ILE A 179 5.01 -6.61 -15.04
CA ILE A 179 5.14 -5.43 -15.90
C ILE A 179 6.61 -5.19 -16.14
N ASP A 180 6.95 -5.15 -17.41
CA ASP A 180 8.29 -4.86 -17.91
C ASP A 180 8.20 -3.73 -18.94
N ASP A 181 7.51 -2.64 -18.58
CA ASP A 181 7.45 -1.41 -19.37
C ASP A 181 8.36 -0.36 -18.73
N PRO A 182 9.57 -0.16 -19.29
CA PRO A 182 10.53 0.77 -18.68
C PRO A 182 10.15 2.25 -18.84
N ASN A 183 9.08 2.56 -19.56
CA ASN A 183 8.68 3.92 -19.85
C ASN A 183 7.56 4.43 -18.94
N GLN A 184 7.05 3.62 -18.04
CA GLN A 184 5.95 3.96 -17.16
C GLN A 184 6.29 3.76 -15.69
N GLU A 185 5.68 4.58 -14.85
CA GLU A 185 5.62 4.33 -13.42
C GLU A 185 4.64 3.19 -13.14
N HIS A 186 5.00 2.28 -12.23
CA HIS A 186 4.16 1.15 -11.85
C HIS A 186 3.50 1.39 -10.50
N SER A 187 2.32 0.81 -10.31
CA SER A 187 1.61 0.72 -9.04
C SER A 187 1.60 -0.72 -8.54
N LEU A 188 1.95 -0.89 -7.28
CA LEU A 188 1.72 -2.10 -6.51
C LEU A 188 0.51 -1.87 -5.62
N ALA A 189 -0.52 -2.70 -5.73
CA ALA A 189 -1.75 -2.51 -5.00
C ALA A 189 -2.20 -3.77 -4.27
N LEU A 190 -2.87 -3.56 -3.16
CA LEU A 190 -3.48 -4.59 -2.32
C LEU A 190 -4.91 -4.17 -2.00
N VAL A 191 -5.83 -5.11 -2.11
CA VAL A 191 -7.20 -4.97 -1.63
C VAL A 191 -7.47 -6.04 -0.60
N ASP A 192 -8.01 -5.67 0.56
CA ASP A 192 -8.61 -6.61 1.50
C ASP A 192 -10.12 -6.37 1.56
N ASN A 193 -10.88 -7.36 1.16
CA ASN A 193 -12.33 -7.33 1.26
C ASN A 193 -12.76 -7.78 2.66
N LEU A 194 -13.04 -6.82 3.52
CA LEU A 194 -13.44 -7.07 4.91
C LEU A 194 -14.89 -7.56 5.02
N GLY A 195 -15.65 -7.50 3.90
CA GLY A 195 -17.05 -7.88 3.88
C GLY A 195 -17.93 -7.00 4.75
N SER A 196 -18.89 -7.60 5.42
CA SER A 196 -19.86 -6.88 6.25
C SER A 196 -19.28 -6.59 7.64
N VAL A 197 -18.92 -5.33 7.87
CA VAL A 197 -18.41 -4.83 9.14
C VAL A 197 -19.53 -4.13 9.91
N LYS A 198 -19.78 -4.56 11.14
CA LYS A 198 -20.76 -3.94 12.03
C LYS A 198 -20.10 -3.43 13.32
N ASP A 199 -19.48 -4.35 14.09
CA ASP A 199 -18.75 -4.06 15.31
C ASP A 199 -17.38 -4.76 15.25
N ALA A 200 -16.35 -4.14 15.83
CA ALA A 200 -15.01 -4.70 15.89
C ALA A 200 -14.88 -5.63 17.09
#